data_a28c9d2a7f04e891bcb21365305ded7e
#
_entry.id   a28c9d2a7f04e891bcb21365305ded7e
#
_cell.length_a   1.000
_cell.length_b   1.000
_cell.length_c   1.000
_cell.angle_alpha   90.00
_cell.angle_beta   90.00
_cell.angle_gamma   90.00
#
_symmetry.space_group_name_H-M   'P 1'
#
loop_
_entity.id
_entity.type
_entity.pdbx_description
1 polymer ?
#
loop_
_entity_poly.entity_id
_entity_poly.type
_entity_poly.pdbx_seq_one_letter_code
_entity_poly.pdbx_strand_id
1 'polypeptide(L)'
;MLGEGLDLAKGAGGFTMVDGHLFVPDSTVSLAFLAPNFGSFDSMSGLLLVDLLEEEIKAFKALHPDVEVYFHGSPVNSVFNSRQIRNDLWLTVGLSLVVICVVLGFCFRNKSTLFMLLSPVVYGTFFALACIYWLKGGMSLMAMGIGAIVMGVALSYCLHVLTHYKYVSDPIQVLKDQSTPVILGCLTTIGAFLGLLFTESDLLKDFGWFASFAMVGTTFFALVFLPHFFRPESNRRSDKAFKVLDSINSYPLDEQRWLRNVISVICVICFFTAGWVTFDSDLRNIGYNEPKVVQSRLLYEEKNSKGLATQYYAATSEDLDEALEYNKAIIATLDSLQQEGILKQYSKIFLILSIMIILFLL
;
A
#
# COMPACT_ATOMS: atom_id res chain seq x y z
N MET A 1 -18.70 -18.86 30.29
CA MET A 1 -17.82 -18.13 29.32
C MET A 1 -18.51 -17.03 28.54
N LEU A 2 -19.72 -17.17 28.04
CA LEU A 2 -20.44 -16.06 27.36
C LEU A 2 -21.00 -15.00 28.33
N GLY A 3 -21.36 -15.39 29.56
CA GLY A 3 -21.95 -14.48 30.55
C GLY A 3 -20.98 -13.46 31.15
N GLU A 4 -19.73 -13.82 31.33
CA GLU A 4 -18.71 -12.95 31.97
C GLU A 4 -18.15 -11.88 31.02
N GLY A 5 -18.05 -12.21 29.72
CA GLY A 5 -17.73 -11.20 28.70
C GLY A 5 -18.83 -10.13 28.54
N LEU A 6 -20.05 -10.47 28.91
CA LEU A 6 -21.21 -9.60 28.83
C LEU A 6 -21.29 -8.60 30.01
N ASP A 7 -20.85 -8.98 31.19
CA ASP A 7 -20.78 -8.05 32.34
C ASP A 7 -19.68 -7.02 32.18
N LEU A 8 -18.64 -7.31 31.40
CA LEU A 8 -17.62 -6.37 30.93
C LEU A 8 -18.20 -5.28 30.02
N ALA A 9 -19.09 -5.67 29.11
CA ALA A 9 -19.73 -4.72 28.20
C ALA A 9 -20.65 -3.75 28.95
N LYS A 10 -21.31 -4.20 30.04
CA LYS A 10 -22.14 -3.33 30.91
C LYS A 10 -21.33 -2.24 31.65
N GLY A 11 -20.09 -2.56 32.04
CA GLY A 11 -19.25 -1.63 32.80
C GLY A 11 -18.52 -0.60 31.96
N ALA A 12 -18.09 -0.96 30.76
CA ALA A 12 -17.14 -0.17 29.95
C ALA A 12 -17.78 0.63 28.81
N GLY A 13 -18.99 0.31 28.34
CA GLY A 13 -19.51 0.84 27.09
C GLY A 13 -20.87 1.57 27.14
N GLY A 14 -21.58 1.54 28.26
CA GLY A 14 -22.92 2.14 28.34
C GLY A 14 -24.00 1.37 27.54
N PHE A 15 -23.77 0.10 27.19
CA PHE A 15 -24.72 -0.75 26.51
C PHE A 15 -25.79 -1.27 27.46
N THR A 16 -27.00 -1.48 26.96
CA THR A 16 -28.12 -2.12 27.65
C THR A 16 -28.32 -3.54 27.16
N MET A 17 -28.61 -4.46 28.08
CA MET A 17 -28.91 -5.83 27.74
C MET A 17 -30.40 -6.07 27.85
N VAL A 18 -31.02 -6.54 26.77
CA VAL A 18 -32.46 -6.90 26.72
C VAL A 18 -32.54 -8.30 26.13
N ASP A 19 -33.14 -9.23 26.85
CA ASP A 19 -33.36 -10.64 26.45
C ASP A 19 -32.10 -11.33 25.91
N GLY A 20 -30.93 -11.05 26.52
CA GLY A 20 -29.64 -11.64 26.10
C GLY A 20 -28.97 -10.98 24.92
N HIS A 21 -29.56 -9.92 24.35
CA HIS A 21 -29.00 -9.14 23.25
C HIS A 21 -28.46 -7.80 23.74
N LEU A 22 -27.36 -7.35 23.17
CA LEU A 22 -26.75 -6.05 23.45
C LEU A 22 -27.35 -4.97 22.57
N PHE A 23 -27.78 -3.88 23.18
CA PHE A 23 -28.31 -2.70 22.51
C PHE A 23 -27.52 -1.44 22.90
N VAL A 24 -27.46 -0.48 22.00
CA VAL A 24 -27.06 0.89 22.38
C VAL A 24 -28.07 1.50 23.36
N PRO A 25 -27.70 2.55 24.11
CA PRO A 25 -28.56 3.09 25.20
C PRO A 25 -29.98 3.50 24.74
N ASP A 26 -30.12 3.93 23.48
CA ASP A 26 -31.43 4.32 22.91
C ASP A 26 -32.25 3.13 22.35
N SER A 27 -31.71 1.92 22.48
CA SER A 27 -32.33 0.66 22.01
C SER A 27 -32.65 0.62 20.50
N THR A 28 -32.09 1.50 19.70
CA THR A 28 -32.34 1.57 18.25
C THR A 28 -31.41 0.65 17.45
N VAL A 29 -30.26 0.26 18.01
CA VAL A 29 -29.29 -0.60 17.35
C VAL A 29 -28.91 -1.76 18.25
N SER A 30 -29.06 -2.98 17.75
CA SER A 30 -28.55 -4.20 18.38
C SER A 30 -27.11 -4.45 17.92
N LEU A 31 -26.26 -4.91 18.84
CA LEU A 31 -24.84 -5.13 18.62
C LEU A 31 -24.50 -6.62 18.80
N ALA A 32 -23.72 -7.14 17.87
CA ALA A 32 -23.09 -8.47 17.99
C ALA A 32 -21.59 -8.35 17.76
N PHE A 33 -20.81 -8.94 18.66
CA PHE A 33 -19.35 -8.97 18.54
C PHE A 33 -18.91 -10.34 18.05
N LEU A 34 -18.16 -10.34 16.95
CA LEU A 34 -17.56 -11.53 16.37
C LEU A 34 -16.07 -11.59 16.74
N ALA A 35 -15.62 -12.70 17.28
CA ALA A 35 -14.21 -12.96 17.57
C ALA A 35 -13.69 -14.02 16.58
N PRO A 36 -13.09 -13.63 15.44
CA PRO A 36 -12.52 -14.60 14.52
C PRO A 36 -11.29 -15.28 15.12
N ASN A 37 -11.04 -16.53 14.71
CA ASN A 37 -9.89 -17.33 15.16
C ASN A 37 -8.61 -17.09 14.34
N PHE A 38 -8.55 -15.97 13.63
CA PHE A 38 -7.43 -15.55 12.78
C PHE A 38 -7.05 -14.10 13.07
N GLY A 39 -5.81 -13.74 12.69
CA GLY A 39 -5.28 -12.39 12.94
C GLY A 39 -5.99 -11.30 12.11
N SER A 40 -6.07 -10.11 12.67
CA SER A 40 -6.76 -8.95 12.04
C SER A 40 -6.22 -8.58 10.64
N PHE A 41 -5.00 -8.99 10.31
CA PHE A 41 -4.35 -8.71 9.02
C PHE A 41 -4.28 -9.95 8.10
N ASP A 42 -4.85 -11.08 8.50
CA ASP A 42 -5.00 -12.24 7.63
C ASP A 42 -6.14 -12.01 6.62
N SER A 43 -5.75 -11.41 5.49
CA SER A 43 -6.70 -11.05 4.44
C SER A 43 -7.33 -12.26 3.75
N MET A 44 -6.70 -13.44 3.77
CA MET A 44 -7.26 -14.64 3.13
C MET A 44 -8.41 -15.24 3.96
N SER A 45 -8.18 -15.45 5.25
CA SER A 45 -9.23 -15.94 6.16
C SER A 45 -10.32 -14.88 6.35
N GLY A 46 -9.92 -13.59 6.38
CA GLY A 46 -10.84 -12.46 6.44
C GLY A 46 -11.77 -12.36 5.22
N LEU A 47 -11.28 -12.66 4.01
CA LEU A 47 -12.08 -12.67 2.79
C LEU A 47 -13.27 -13.63 2.91
N LEU A 48 -13.03 -14.86 3.37
CA LEU A 48 -14.09 -15.86 3.54
C LEU A 48 -15.15 -15.36 4.52
N LEU A 49 -14.74 -14.78 5.65
CA LEU A 49 -15.66 -14.23 6.64
C LEU A 49 -16.49 -13.09 6.05
N VAL A 50 -15.86 -12.14 5.35
CA VAL A 50 -16.55 -10.98 4.78
C VAL A 50 -17.51 -11.41 3.68
N ASP A 51 -17.13 -12.36 2.80
CA ASP A 51 -17.99 -12.87 1.74
C ASP A 51 -19.24 -13.56 2.32
N LEU A 52 -19.10 -14.39 3.36
CA LEU A 52 -20.23 -15.01 4.05
C LEU A 52 -21.13 -13.98 4.71
N LEU A 53 -20.56 -12.98 5.40
CA LEU A 53 -21.35 -11.91 6.01
C LEU A 53 -22.12 -11.09 4.97
N GLU A 54 -21.49 -10.76 3.85
CA GLU A 54 -22.16 -10.02 2.76
C GLU A 54 -23.31 -10.83 2.14
N GLU A 55 -23.14 -12.15 1.98
CA GLU A 55 -24.18 -13.04 1.46
C GLU A 55 -25.35 -13.17 2.42
N GLU A 56 -25.10 -13.43 3.71
CA GLU A 56 -26.11 -13.56 4.74
C GLU A 56 -26.88 -12.25 4.97
N ILE A 57 -26.19 -11.12 5.00
CA ILE A 57 -26.80 -9.80 5.13
C ILE A 57 -27.70 -9.52 3.93
N LYS A 58 -27.29 -9.89 2.72
CA LYS A 58 -28.09 -9.72 1.52
C LYS A 58 -29.35 -10.58 1.56
N ALA A 59 -29.24 -11.83 2.01
CA ALA A 59 -30.38 -12.73 2.18
C ALA A 59 -31.34 -12.22 3.26
N PHE A 60 -30.81 -11.76 4.40
CA PHE A 60 -31.60 -11.18 5.49
C PHE A 60 -32.34 -9.91 5.06
N LYS A 61 -31.67 -9.01 4.34
CA LYS A 61 -32.27 -7.76 3.84
C LYS A 61 -33.40 -8.00 2.83
N ALA A 62 -33.33 -9.11 2.08
CA ALA A 62 -34.42 -9.51 1.17
C ALA A 62 -35.71 -9.91 1.92
N LEU A 63 -35.57 -10.45 3.13
CA LEU A 63 -36.69 -10.85 4.00
C LEU A 63 -37.15 -9.67 4.88
N HIS A 64 -36.24 -8.78 5.26
CA HIS A 64 -36.47 -7.67 6.18
C HIS A 64 -35.97 -6.35 5.59
N PRO A 65 -36.65 -5.77 4.59
CA PRO A 65 -36.16 -4.58 3.87
C PRO A 65 -36.06 -3.33 4.74
N ASP A 66 -36.80 -3.28 5.86
CA ASP A 66 -36.80 -2.14 6.80
C ASP A 66 -35.65 -2.17 7.79
N VAL A 67 -34.82 -3.25 7.81
CA VAL A 67 -33.70 -3.40 8.73
C VAL A 67 -32.39 -3.19 7.99
N GLU A 68 -31.60 -2.26 8.47
CA GLU A 68 -30.22 -2.07 7.98
C GLU A 68 -29.23 -2.84 8.86
N VAL A 69 -28.36 -3.60 8.22
CA VAL A 69 -27.30 -4.36 8.89
C VAL A 69 -25.96 -3.84 8.43
N TYR A 70 -25.14 -3.48 9.40
CA TYR A 70 -23.78 -2.96 9.17
C TYR A 70 -22.76 -3.81 9.91
N PHE A 71 -21.55 -3.84 9.42
CA PHE A 71 -20.44 -4.49 10.11
C PHE A 71 -19.14 -3.73 9.87
N HIS A 72 -18.28 -3.69 10.86
CA HIS A 72 -16.95 -3.08 10.79
C HIS A 72 -15.99 -3.79 11.74
N GLY A 73 -14.70 -3.53 11.57
CA GLY A 73 -13.64 -4.08 12.38
C GLY A 73 -12.33 -4.19 11.60
N SER A 74 -11.24 -4.42 12.30
CA SER A 74 -9.92 -4.50 11.67
C SER A 74 -9.81 -5.56 10.56
N PRO A 75 -10.32 -6.80 10.73
CA PRO A 75 -10.31 -7.79 9.65
C PRO A 75 -11.09 -7.35 8.42
N VAL A 76 -12.24 -6.71 8.62
CA VAL A 76 -13.10 -6.18 7.55
C VAL A 76 -12.39 -5.09 6.76
N ASN A 77 -11.80 -4.11 7.46
CA ASN A 77 -11.03 -3.05 6.84
C ASN A 77 -9.85 -3.60 6.02
N SER A 78 -9.14 -4.59 6.56
CA SER A 78 -8.02 -5.25 5.88
C SER A 78 -8.46 -5.91 4.57
N VAL A 79 -9.62 -6.57 4.56
CA VAL A 79 -10.17 -7.24 3.38
C VAL A 79 -10.57 -6.23 2.30
N PHE A 80 -11.36 -5.19 2.65
CA PHE A 80 -11.77 -4.18 1.68
C PHE A 80 -10.57 -3.40 1.12
N ASN A 81 -9.60 -3.06 1.97
CA ASN A 81 -8.37 -2.43 1.53
C ASN A 81 -7.59 -3.33 0.56
N SER A 82 -7.45 -4.64 0.86
CA SER A 82 -6.77 -5.59 -0.04
C SER A 82 -7.51 -5.78 -1.36
N ARG A 83 -8.85 -5.80 -1.35
CA ARG A 83 -9.68 -5.85 -2.58
C ARG A 83 -9.45 -4.60 -3.44
N GLN A 84 -9.48 -3.42 -2.81
CA GLN A 84 -9.27 -2.16 -3.51
C GLN A 84 -7.86 -2.06 -4.09
N ILE A 85 -6.84 -2.35 -3.32
CA ILE A 85 -5.44 -2.38 -3.79
C ILE A 85 -5.30 -3.28 -5.01
N ARG A 86 -5.90 -4.48 -5.00
CA ARG A 86 -5.86 -5.39 -6.14
C ARG A 86 -6.55 -4.82 -7.37
N ASN A 87 -7.70 -4.17 -7.21
CA ASN A 87 -8.42 -3.52 -8.30
C ASN A 87 -7.62 -2.33 -8.86
N ASP A 88 -7.06 -1.51 -7.98
CA ASP A 88 -6.22 -0.37 -8.37
C ASP A 88 -4.96 -0.82 -9.10
N LEU A 89 -4.36 -1.94 -8.67
CA LEU A 89 -3.25 -2.55 -9.37
C LEU A 89 -3.60 -2.91 -10.81
N TRP A 90 -4.70 -3.63 -11.02
CA TRP A 90 -5.14 -4.00 -12.36
C TRP A 90 -5.46 -2.78 -13.22
N LEU A 91 -6.13 -1.78 -12.63
CA LEU A 91 -6.48 -0.54 -13.32
C LEU A 91 -5.22 0.26 -13.67
N THR A 92 -4.36 0.52 -12.70
CA THR A 92 -3.18 1.40 -12.89
C THR A 92 -2.13 0.76 -13.75
N VAL A 93 -1.81 -0.53 -13.54
CA VAL A 93 -0.85 -1.28 -14.38
C VAL A 93 -1.41 -1.43 -15.79
N GLY A 94 -2.68 -1.79 -15.92
CA GLY A 94 -3.34 -1.92 -17.22
C GLY A 94 -3.37 -0.60 -17.99
N LEU A 95 -3.80 0.49 -17.34
CA LEU A 95 -3.86 1.82 -17.95
C LEU A 95 -2.46 2.33 -18.34
N SER A 96 -1.47 2.20 -17.44
CA SER A 96 -0.10 2.61 -17.73
C SER A 96 0.49 1.82 -18.90
N LEU A 97 0.23 0.51 -18.96
CA LEU A 97 0.66 -0.33 -20.09
C LEU A 97 0.02 0.12 -21.41
N VAL A 98 -1.28 0.44 -21.40
CA VAL A 98 -1.98 0.96 -22.58
C VAL A 98 -1.39 2.28 -23.01
N VAL A 99 -1.17 3.22 -22.11
CA VAL A 99 -0.56 4.54 -22.41
C VAL A 99 0.84 4.34 -22.98
N ILE A 100 1.67 3.51 -22.36
CA ILE A 100 3.00 3.16 -22.86
C ILE A 100 2.91 2.56 -24.27
N CYS A 101 2.02 1.59 -24.50
CA CYS A 101 1.84 0.96 -25.82
C CYS A 101 1.39 1.97 -26.89
N VAL A 102 0.49 2.89 -26.55
CA VAL A 102 0.03 3.95 -27.46
C VAL A 102 1.17 4.91 -27.82
N VAL A 103 1.87 5.41 -26.81
CA VAL A 103 3.01 6.35 -27.03
C VAL A 103 4.11 5.68 -27.85
N LEU A 104 4.50 4.48 -27.47
CA LEU A 104 5.55 3.73 -28.18
C LEU A 104 5.09 3.29 -29.56
N GLY A 105 3.83 2.85 -29.71
CA GLY A 105 3.25 2.51 -31.00
C GLY A 105 3.22 3.71 -31.96
N PHE A 106 2.94 4.91 -31.41
CA PHE A 106 3.02 6.16 -32.17
C PHE A 106 4.46 6.50 -32.56
N CYS A 107 5.42 6.37 -31.65
CA CYS A 107 6.82 6.67 -31.89
C CYS A 107 7.48 5.67 -32.85
N PHE A 108 7.23 4.39 -32.66
CA PHE A 108 7.97 3.35 -33.37
C PHE A 108 7.19 2.70 -34.50
N ARG A 109 5.87 2.81 -34.54
CA ARG A 109 4.96 2.30 -35.58
C ARG A 109 5.17 0.82 -36.01
N ASN A 110 5.91 0.05 -35.26
CA ASN A 110 6.22 -1.35 -35.53
C ASN A 110 5.90 -2.22 -34.31
N LYS A 111 5.04 -3.22 -34.51
CA LYS A 111 4.64 -4.15 -33.43
C LYS A 111 5.82 -4.94 -32.85
N SER A 112 6.81 -5.28 -33.69
CA SER A 112 8.03 -5.98 -33.26
C SER A 112 8.84 -5.13 -32.27
N THR A 113 8.95 -3.83 -32.52
CA THR A 113 9.67 -2.91 -31.63
C THR A 113 8.98 -2.76 -30.28
N LEU A 114 7.64 -2.74 -30.28
CA LEU A 114 6.87 -2.72 -29.04
C LEU A 114 7.11 -3.98 -28.20
N PHE A 115 7.09 -5.15 -28.84
CA PHE A 115 7.39 -6.41 -28.17
C PHE A 115 8.82 -6.42 -27.60
N MET A 116 9.81 -5.98 -28.40
CA MET A 116 11.20 -5.88 -27.96
C MET A 116 11.37 -4.98 -26.74
N LEU A 117 10.58 -3.91 -26.64
CA LEU A 117 10.67 -2.95 -25.55
C LEU A 117 10.04 -3.44 -24.25
N LEU A 118 8.93 -4.19 -24.36
CA LEU A 118 8.21 -4.73 -23.21
C LEU A 118 8.84 -6.02 -22.67
N SER A 119 9.47 -6.83 -23.52
CA SER A 119 10.03 -8.12 -23.11
C SER A 119 11.06 -8.04 -21.97
N PRO A 120 12.00 -7.07 -21.92
CA PRO A 120 12.92 -6.95 -20.79
C PRO A 120 12.21 -6.63 -19.46
N VAL A 121 11.18 -5.78 -19.52
CA VAL A 121 10.42 -5.39 -18.34
C VAL A 121 9.62 -6.57 -17.78
N VAL A 122 8.96 -7.32 -18.64
CA VAL A 122 8.25 -8.55 -18.26
C VAL A 122 9.22 -9.56 -17.66
N TYR A 123 10.36 -9.79 -18.32
CA TYR A 123 11.39 -10.69 -17.78
C TYR A 123 11.91 -10.21 -16.41
N GLY A 124 12.24 -8.92 -16.28
CA GLY A 124 12.71 -8.35 -15.01
C GLY A 124 11.71 -8.50 -13.89
N THR A 125 10.42 -8.35 -14.19
CA THR A 125 9.34 -8.56 -13.21
C THR A 125 9.28 -10.01 -12.74
N PHE A 126 9.26 -10.98 -13.65
CA PHE A 126 9.26 -12.41 -13.28
C PHE A 126 10.54 -12.81 -12.55
N PHE A 127 11.69 -12.27 -12.97
CA PHE A 127 12.96 -12.50 -12.29
C PHE A 127 12.92 -11.99 -10.84
N ALA A 128 12.38 -10.78 -10.62
CA ALA A 128 12.22 -10.22 -9.27
C ALA A 128 11.30 -11.08 -8.40
N LEU A 129 10.15 -11.49 -8.93
CA LEU A 129 9.21 -12.35 -8.21
C LEU A 129 9.83 -13.70 -7.84
N ALA A 130 10.61 -14.31 -8.75
CA ALA A 130 11.32 -15.56 -8.48
C ALA A 130 12.37 -15.39 -7.37
N CYS A 131 13.17 -14.31 -7.42
CA CYS A 131 14.15 -14.01 -6.37
C CYS A 131 13.50 -13.80 -5.01
N ILE A 132 12.38 -13.06 -4.96
CA ILE A 132 11.64 -12.81 -3.72
C ILE A 132 11.06 -14.12 -3.16
N TYR A 133 10.52 -14.98 -4.02
CA TYR A 133 10.03 -16.28 -3.60
C TYR A 133 11.11 -17.11 -2.91
N TRP A 134 12.33 -17.12 -3.44
CA TRP A 134 13.44 -17.87 -2.85
C TRP A 134 13.98 -17.25 -1.57
N LEU A 135 13.90 -15.92 -1.43
CA LEU A 135 14.43 -15.21 -0.25
C LEU A 135 13.45 -15.16 0.91
N LYS A 136 12.17 -14.91 0.64
CA LYS A 136 11.16 -14.60 1.66
C LYS A 136 9.87 -15.43 1.55
N GLY A 137 9.66 -16.14 0.43
CA GLY A 137 8.44 -16.88 0.16
C GLY A 137 7.24 -16.04 -0.28
N GLY A 138 7.26 -14.72 -0.07
CA GLY A 138 6.17 -13.81 -0.41
C GLY A 138 6.53 -12.35 -0.21
N MET A 139 5.65 -11.46 -0.65
CA MET A 139 5.78 -10.01 -0.47
C MET A 139 4.43 -9.34 -0.27
N SER A 140 4.44 -8.12 0.26
CA SER A 140 3.25 -7.30 0.43
C SER A 140 2.61 -6.96 -0.92
N LEU A 141 1.28 -7.08 -1.00
CA LEU A 141 0.51 -6.67 -2.18
C LEU A 141 0.66 -5.17 -2.48
N MET A 142 0.75 -4.35 -1.43
CA MET A 142 1.04 -2.92 -1.56
C MET A 142 2.41 -2.66 -2.17
N ALA A 143 3.44 -3.39 -1.74
CA ALA A 143 4.78 -3.27 -2.30
C ALA A 143 4.81 -3.60 -3.80
N MET A 144 4.04 -4.62 -4.22
CA MET A 144 3.88 -4.97 -5.63
C MET A 144 3.19 -3.84 -6.41
N GLY A 145 2.20 -3.15 -5.79
CA GLY A 145 1.53 -2.01 -6.39
C GLY A 145 2.45 -0.84 -6.67
N ILE A 146 3.20 -0.44 -5.67
CA ILE A 146 4.20 0.60 -5.81
C ILE A 146 5.29 0.17 -6.82
N GLY A 147 5.58 -1.13 -6.86
CA GLY A 147 6.52 -1.74 -7.81
C GLY A 147 6.20 -1.52 -9.29
N ALA A 148 4.93 -1.27 -9.64
CA ALA A 148 4.55 -0.90 -11.00
C ALA A 148 5.25 0.37 -11.51
N ILE A 149 5.60 1.30 -10.62
CA ILE A 149 6.37 2.52 -10.95
C ILE A 149 7.77 2.14 -11.45
N VAL A 150 8.37 1.12 -10.84
CA VAL A 150 9.73 0.64 -11.22
C VAL A 150 9.75 0.10 -12.63
N MET A 151 8.65 -0.49 -13.11
CA MET A 151 8.55 -0.95 -14.50
C MET A 151 8.69 0.20 -15.49
N GLY A 152 8.12 1.38 -15.18
CA GLY A 152 8.30 2.60 -15.98
C GLY A 152 9.77 3.07 -16.01
N VAL A 153 10.45 3.04 -14.88
CA VAL A 153 11.88 3.38 -14.80
C VAL A 153 12.73 2.36 -15.57
N ALA A 154 12.45 1.07 -15.40
CA ALA A 154 13.14 -0.01 -16.10
C ALA A 154 12.98 0.09 -17.64
N LEU A 155 11.79 0.48 -18.10
CA LEU A 155 11.49 0.71 -19.51
C LEU A 155 12.37 1.82 -20.10
N SER A 156 12.70 2.84 -19.32
CA SER A 156 13.57 3.95 -19.75
C SER A 156 14.95 3.44 -20.20
N TYR A 157 15.55 2.47 -19.49
CA TYR A 157 16.84 1.88 -19.90
C TYR A 157 16.74 1.11 -21.22
N CYS A 158 15.64 0.38 -21.43
CA CYS A 158 15.38 -0.32 -22.69
C CYS A 158 15.19 0.69 -23.84
N LEU A 159 14.52 1.81 -23.58
CA LEU A 159 14.35 2.89 -24.56
C LEU A 159 15.67 3.50 -24.97
N HIS A 160 16.61 3.72 -24.05
CA HIS A 160 17.94 4.23 -24.39
C HIS A 160 18.66 3.32 -25.39
N VAL A 161 18.72 2.03 -25.12
CA VAL A 161 19.34 1.04 -26.01
C VAL A 161 18.64 1.03 -27.39
N LEU A 162 17.32 0.97 -27.39
CA LEU A 162 16.56 0.87 -28.65
C LEU A 162 16.59 2.17 -29.48
N THR A 163 16.56 3.32 -28.81
CA THR A 163 16.64 4.62 -29.50
C THR A 163 18.01 4.80 -30.14
N HIS A 164 19.07 4.45 -29.44
CA HIS A 164 20.44 4.51 -30.00
C HIS A 164 20.61 3.60 -31.20
N TYR A 165 20.00 2.38 -31.16
CA TYR A 165 19.99 1.46 -32.30
C TYR A 165 19.39 2.05 -33.57
N LYS A 166 18.41 2.95 -33.46
CA LYS A 166 17.83 3.64 -34.63
C LYS A 166 18.80 4.59 -35.33
N TYR A 167 19.78 5.11 -34.61
CA TYR A 167 20.78 6.03 -35.17
C TYR A 167 22.00 5.29 -35.70
N VAL A 168 22.48 4.26 -34.97
CA VAL A 168 23.74 3.57 -35.26
C VAL A 168 23.53 2.32 -36.12
N SER A 169 22.38 1.66 -36.03
CA SER A 169 21.99 0.45 -36.81
C SER A 169 22.91 -0.78 -36.64
N ASP A 170 24.01 -0.68 -35.90
CA ASP A 170 24.91 -1.79 -35.58
C ASP A 170 24.71 -2.22 -34.12
N PRO A 171 24.19 -3.45 -33.86
CA PRO A 171 23.93 -3.93 -32.52
C PRO A 171 25.18 -3.95 -31.61
N ILE A 172 26.34 -4.28 -32.15
CA ILE A 172 27.59 -4.37 -31.38
C ILE A 172 28.05 -2.98 -30.96
N GLN A 173 27.99 -2.00 -31.86
CA GLN A 173 28.34 -0.62 -31.55
C GLN A 173 27.37 -0.01 -30.52
N VAL A 174 26.07 -0.24 -30.70
CA VAL A 174 25.03 0.20 -29.75
C VAL A 174 25.30 -0.36 -28.35
N LEU A 175 25.60 -1.65 -28.26
CA LEU A 175 25.91 -2.28 -26.99
C LEU A 175 27.15 -1.64 -26.34
N LYS A 176 28.21 -1.43 -27.13
CA LYS A 176 29.44 -0.81 -26.66
C LYS A 176 29.23 0.62 -26.15
N ASP A 177 28.41 1.39 -26.86
CA ASP A 177 28.15 2.80 -26.51
C ASP A 177 27.18 2.93 -25.33
N GLN A 178 26.18 2.03 -25.22
CA GLN A 178 25.11 2.14 -24.23
C GLN A 178 25.32 1.29 -22.97
N SER A 179 26.21 0.29 -22.97
CA SER A 179 26.41 -0.57 -21.80
C SER A 179 26.85 0.20 -20.57
N THR A 180 27.84 1.09 -20.71
CA THR A 180 28.38 1.86 -19.57
C THR A 180 27.33 2.80 -18.96
N PRO A 181 26.66 3.70 -19.71
CA PRO A 181 25.65 4.60 -19.13
C PRO A 181 24.44 3.84 -18.56
N VAL A 182 24.01 2.76 -19.22
CA VAL A 182 22.86 1.96 -18.73
C VAL A 182 23.22 1.20 -17.45
N ILE A 183 24.38 0.57 -17.38
CA ILE A 183 24.84 -0.13 -16.17
C ILE A 183 25.02 0.86 -15.02
N LEU A 184 25.67 2.01 -15.26
CA LEU A 184 25.89 3.00 -14.23
C LEU A 184 24.57 3.58 -13.70
N GLY A 185 23.64 3.92 -14.58
CA GLY A 185 22.32 4.39 -14.20
C GLY A 185 21.53 3.31 -13.45
N CYS A 186 21.63 2.05 -13.86
CA CYS A 186 21.00 0.94 -13.15
C CYS A 186 21.59 0.75 -11.76
N LEU A 187 22.93 0.79 -11.60
CA LEU A 187 23.58 0.63 -10.31
C LEU A 187 23.19 1.73 -9.31
N THR A 188 23.11 2.98 -9.76
CA THR A 188 22.67 4.08 -8.90
C THR A 188 21.23 3.91 -8.47
N THR A 189 20.35 3.44 -9.35
CA THR A 189 18.95 3.18 -9.06
C THR A 189 18.79 1.98 -8.12
N ILE A 190 19.52 0.89 -8.34
CA ILE A 190 19.56 -0.25 -7.43
C ILE A 190 20.06 0.19 -6.04
N GLY A 191 21.12 1.00 -5.98
CA GLY A 191 21.64 1.52 -4.71
C GLY A 191 20.60 2.31 -3.93
N ALA A 192 19.78 3.13 -4.61
CA ALA A 192 18.68 3.87 -4.00
C ALA A 192 17.60 2.92 -3.44
N PHE A 193 17.22 1.88 -4.19
CA PHE A 193 16.22 0.90 -3.73
C PHE A 193 16.77 0.01 -2.61
N LEU A 194 18.03 -0.41 -2.65
CA LEU A 194 18.66 -1.14 -1.55
C LEU A 194 18.75 -0.29 -0.27
N GLY A 195 18.82 1.04 -0.39
CA GLY A 195 18.72 1.93 0.76
C GLY A 195 17.43 1.76 1.57
N LEU A 196 16.33 1.33 0.93
CA LEU A 196 15.06 1.08 1.62
C LEU A 196 15.10 -0.15 2.55
N LEU A 197 16.08 -1.03 2.39
CA LEU A 197 16.24 -2.20 3.26
C LEU A 197 16.67 -1.84 4.69
N PHE A 198 17.21 -0.65 4.89
CA PHE A 198 17.61 -0.13 6.20
C PHE A 198 16.46 0.53 6.97
N THR A 199 15.25 0.60 6.39
CA THR A 199 14.06 1.12 7.07
C THR A 199 13.44 0.05 7.96
N GLU A 200 12.65 0.46 8.96
CA GLU A 200 11.89 -0.48 9.81
C GLU A 200 10.61 -1.02 9.14
N SER A 201 10.17 -0.40 8.06
CA SER A 201 8.93 -0.77 7.35
C SER A 201 9.13 -1.98 6.44
N ASP A 202 8.42 -3.07 6.71
CA ASP A 202 8.44 -4.27 5.87
C ASP A 202 7.91 -4.01 4.46
N LEU A 203 6.95 -3.07 4.31
CA LEU A 203 6.47 -2.62 3.01
C LEU A 203 7.59 -2.02 2.15
N LEU A 204 8.41 -1.15 2.74
CA LEU A 204 9.53 -0.51 2.03
C LEU A 204 10.66 -1.50 1.75
N LYS A 205 10.92 -2.44 2.65
CA LYS A 205 11.89 -3.53 2.41
C LYS A 205 11.45 -4.43 1.24
N ASP A 206 10.19 -4.83 1.22
CA ASP A 206 9.64 -5.64 0.12
C ASP A 206 9.73 -4.91 -1.22
N PHE A 207 9.38 -3.63 -1.23
CA PHE A 207 9.51 -2.78 -2.40
C PHE A 207 10.97 -2.63 -2.85
N GLY A 208 11.89 -2.41 -1.92
CA GLY A 208 13.33 -2.29 -2.19
C GLY A 208 13.91 -3.56 -2.85
N TRP A 209 13.57 -4.74 -2.33
CA TRP A 209 13.96 -6.01 -2.94
C TRP A 209 13.38 -6.20 -4.33
N PHE A 210 12.06 -6.00 -4.47
CA PHE A 210 11.39 -6.13 -5.77
C PHE A 210 12.00 -5.21 -6.82
N ALA A 211 12.14 -3.94 -6.49
CA ALA A 211 12.68 -2.93 -7.38
C ALA A 211 14.13 -3.24 -7.81
N SER A 212 14.97 -3.63 -6.85
CA SER A 212 16.37 -3.98 -7.13
C SER A 212 16.49 -5.17 -8.08
N PHE A 213 15.77 -6.26 -7.79
CA PHE A 213 15.79 -7.44 -8.66
C PHE A 213 15.14 -7.19 -10.03
N ALA A 214 14.06 -6.42 -10.09
CA ALA A 214 13.42 -6.05 -11.36
C ALA A 214 14.38 -5.24 -12.25
N MET A 215 15.13 -4.30 -11.65
CA MET A 215 16.14 -3.52 -12.35
C MET A 215 17.30 -4.38 -12.86
N VAL A 216 17.81 -5.29 -12.01
CA VAL A 216 18.88 -6.24 -12.44
C VAL A 216 18.39 -7.10 -13.61
N GLY A 217 17.21 -7.73 -13.47
CA GLY A 217 16.66 -8.61 -14.50
C GLY A 217 16.39 -7.88 -15.81
N THR A 218 15.78 -6.69 -15.74
CA THR A 218 15.49 -5.89 -16.94
C THR A 218 16.75 -5.43 -17.64
N THR A 219 17.74 -4.93 -16.88
CA THR A 219 19.00 -4.46 -17.46
C THR A 219 19.81 -5.60 -18.06
N PHE A 220 19.86 -6.74 -17.39
CA PHE A 220 20.51 -7.93 -17.92
C PHE A 220 19.86 -8.36 -19.25
N PHE A 221 18.53 -8.44 -19.30
CA PHE A 221 17.83 -8.79 -20.53
C PHE A 221 18.05 -7.74 -21.63
N ALA A 222 18.01 -6.45 -21.30
CA ALA A 222 18.16 -5.37 -22.25
C ALA A 222 19.56 -5.34 -22.88
N LEU A 223 20.61 -5.68 -22.12
CA LEU A 223 21.99 -5.67 -22.63
C LEU A 223 22.39 -6.99 -23.31
N VAL A 224 21.90 -8.13 -22.81
CA VAL A 224 22.32 -9.44 -23.32
C VAL A 224 21.40 -9.96 -24.43
N PHE A 225 20.09 -9.93 -24.19
CA PHE A 225 19.13 -10.55 -25.11
C PHE A 225 18.55 -9.59 -26.15
N LEU A 226 18.27 -8.35 -25.77
CA LEU A 226 17.61 -7.39 -26.66
C LEU A 226 18.36 -7.15 -27.97
N PRO A 227 19.71 -7.06 -28.01
CA PRO A 227 20.46 -6.88 -29.25
C PRO A 227 20.26 -8.01 -30.27
N HIS A 228 20.00 -9.24 -29.82
CA HIS A 228 19.78 -10.40 -30.71
C HIS A 228 18.46 -10.33 -31.48
N PHE A 229 17.51 -9.54 -31.00
CA PHE A 229 16.22 -9.32 -31.66
C PHE A 229 16.23 -8.17 -32.65
N PHE A 230 17.32 -7.41 -32.74
CA PHE A 230 17.42 -6.31 -33.69
C PHE A 230 17.49 -6.80 -35.12
N ARG A 231 16.59 -6.26 -35.95
CA ARG A 231 16.56 -6.52 -37.40
C ARG A 231 16.88 -5.23 -38.15
N PRO A 232 17.95 -5.18 -38.94
CA PRO A 232 18.40 -3.96 -39.64
C PRO A 232 17.35 -3.29 -40.53
N GLU A 233 16.51 -4.10 -41.17
CA GLU A 233 15.50 -3.59 -42.12
C GLU A 233 14.23 -3.03 -41.48
N SER A 234 13.89 -3.44 -40.27
CA SER A 234 12.66 -3.06 -39.61
C SER A 234 12.72 -1.68 -38.95
N ASN A 235 13.89 -1.07 -38.91
CA ASN A 235 14.17 0.10 -38.05
C ASN A 235 14.33 1.42 -38.82
N ARG A 236 13.88 1.48 -40.10
CA ARG A 236 13.84 2.76 -40.82
C ARG A 236 12.93 3.74 -40.09
N ARG A 237 13.47 4.96 -39.87
CA ARG A 237 12.84 6.11 -39.19
C ARG A 237 11.32 6.14 -39.39
N SER A 238 10.56 6.10 -38.33
CA SER A 238 9.18 6.58 -38.30
C SER A 238 9.24 8.11 -38.35
N ASP A 239 9.06 8.65 -39.55
CA ASP A 239 9.45 10.00 -39.86
C ASP A 239 8.74 11.12 -39.10
N LYS A 240 7.53 10.89 -38.56
CA LYS A 240 6.76 12.01 -37.97
C LYS A 240 7.08 12.28 -36.51
N ALA A 241 7.09 11.24 -35.64
CA ALA A 241 7.35 11.45 -34.21
C ALA A 241 8.81 11.87 -33.94
N PHE A 242 9.77 11.25 -34.67
CA PHE A 242 11.16 11.64 -34.55
C PHE A 242 11.46 13.02 -35.13
N LYS A 243 10.78 13.43 -36.20
CA LYS A 243 10.88 14.82 -36.71
C LYS A 243 10.36 15.85 -35.69
N VAL A 244 9.30 15.54 -34.94
CA VAL A 244 8.83 16.42 -33.87
C VAL A 244 9.87 16.49 -32.75
N LEU A 245 10.42 15.36 -32.33
CA LEU A 245 11.48 15.30 -31.30
C LEU A 245 12.75 16.02 -31.77
N ASP A 246 13.19 15.79 -33.01
CA ASP A 246 14.34 16.47 -33.61
C ASP A 246 14.08 17.99 -33.70
N SER A 247 12.86 18.42 -34.04
CA SER A 247 12.48 19.83 -34.07
C SER A 247 12.51 20.48 -32.68
N ILE A 248 12.06 19.76 -31.65
CA ILE A 248 12.12 20.24 -30.28
C ILE A 248 13.57 20.31 -29.81
N ASN A 249 14.35 19.27 -30.10
CA ASN A 249 15.76 19.19 -29.68
C ASN A 249 16.68 20.18 -30.43
N SER A 250 16.30 20.58 -31.64
CA SER A 250 17.05 21.56 -32.43
C SER A 250 16.74 23.02 -32.03
N TYR A 251 15.74 23.23 -31.18
CA TYR A 251 15.45 24.59 -30.67
C TYR A 251 16.45 24.90 -29.53
N PRO A 252 17.24 25.99 -29.63
CA PRO A 252 18.28 26.34 -28.67
C PRO A 252 17.68 26.91 -27.37
N LEU A 253 17.10 26.04 -26.53
CA LEU A 253 16.46 26.42 -25.28
C LEU A 253 17.47 27.00 -24.27
N ASP A 254 18.69 26.54 -24.30
CA ASP A 254 19.81 26.93 -23.44
C ASP A 254 20.34 28.34 -23.76
N GLU A 255 20.23 28.78 -25.02
CA GLU A 255 20.66 30.11 -25.45
C GLU A 255 19.64 31.23 -25.12
N GLN A 256 18.39 30.85 -24.83
CA GLN A 256 17.31 31.80 -24.56
C GLN A 256 17.44 32.41 -23.15
N ARG A 257 17.97 33.64 -23.07
CA ARG A 257 18.18 34.35 -21.79
C ARG A 257 16.87 34.53 -20.98
N TRP A 258 15.76 34.82 -21.66
CA TRP A 258 14.48 35.05 -21.01
C TRP A 258 13.97 33.72 -20.36
N LEU A 259 14.10 32.58 -21.07
CA LEU A 259 13.69 31.26 -20.56
C LEU A 259 14.50 30.86 -19.35
N ARG A 260 15.83 31.06 -19.39
CA ARG A 260 16.70 30.81 -18.23
C ARG A 260 16.30 31.67 -17.03
N ASN A 261 15.98 32.94 -17.25
CA ASN A 261 15.55 33.84 -16.18
C ASN A 261 14.18 33.42 -15.61
N VAL A 262 13.23 33.03 -16.45
CA VAL A 262 11.91 32.49 -16.00
C VAL A 262 12.09 31.23 -15.19
N ILE A 263 12.88 30.28 -15.66
CA ILE A 263 13.17 29.04 -14.92
C ILE A 263 13.82 29.36 -13.57
N SER A 264 14.80 30.28 -13.54
CA SER A 264 15.45 30.69 -12.28
C SER A 264 14.45 31.29 -11.29
N VAL A 265 13.53 32.15 -11.75
CA VAL A 265 12.48 32.74 -10.92
C VAL A 265 11.55 31.64 -10.38
N ILE A 266 11.12 30.71 -11.25
CA ILE A 266 10.28 29.57 -10.85
C ILE A 266 11.00 28.72 -9.78
N CYS A 267 12.28 28.41 -9.97
CA CYS A 267 13.08 27.67 -8.98
C CYS A 267 13.12 28.37 -7.61
N VAL A 268 13.30 29.70 -7.60
CA VAL A 268 13.29 30.49 -6.36
C VAL A 268 11.91 30.43 -5.70
N ILE A 269 10.83 30.61 -6.46
CA ILE A 269 9.46 30.51 -5.93
C ILE A 269 9.22 29.11 -5.35
N CYS A 270 9.56 28.05 -6.09
CA CYS A 270 9.41 26.67 -5.63
C CYS A 270 10.21 26.39 -4.35
N PHE A 271 11.43 26.94 -4.25
CA PHE A 271 12.25 26.78 -3.05
C PHE A 271 11.56 27.37 -1.79
N PHE A 272 10.99 28.58 -1.92
CA PHE A 272 10.29 29.20 -0.78
C PHE A 272 8.96 28.53 -0.49
N THR A 273 8.19 28.13 -1.50
CA THR A 273 6.89 27.47 -1.30
C THR A 273 7.01 26.04 -0.78
N ALA A 274 8.15 25.35 -1.01
CA ALA A 274 8.41 24.02 -0.50
C ALA A 274 8.33 23.94 1.04
N GLY A 275 8.66 25.05 1.75
CA GLY A 275 8.54 25.11 3.21
C GLY A 275 7.10 25.15 3.73
N TRP A 276 6.10 25.32 2.88
CA TRP A 276 4.68 25.34 3.26
C TRP A 276 4.00 23.96 3.11
N VAL A 277 4.75 22.97 2.68
CA VAL A 277 4.25 21.58 2.60
C VAL A 277 3.99 21.07 4.00
N THR A 278 2.75 20.64 4.25
CA THR A 278 2.36 19.96 5.49
C THR A 278 2.34 18.46 5.24
N PHE A 279 2.86 17.71 6.22
CA PHE A 279 2.84 16.25 6.18
C PHE A 279 1.68 15.73 7.01
N ASP A 280 0.79 14.97 6.38
CA ASP A 280 -0.30 14.28 7.07
C ASP A 280 0.24 12.96 7.65
N SER A 281 0.21 12.85 8.99
CA SER A 281 0.64 11.67 9.73
C SER A 281 -0.52 10.72 10.05
N ASP A 282 -1.75 11.00 9.58
CA ASP A 282 -2.90 10.15 9.83
C ASP A 282 -2.84 8.88 8.96
N LEU A 283 -2.49 7.75 9.60
CA LEU A 283 -2.39 6.45 8.95
C LEU A 283 -3.73 5.98 8.35
N ARG A 284 -4.86 6.55 8.77
CA ARG A 284 -6.18 6.23 8.21
C ARG A 284 -6.30 6.68 6.75
N ASN A 285 -5.53 7.69 6.34
CA ASN A 285 -5.53 8.22 4.98
C ASN A 285 -4.65 7.41 4.01
N ILE A 286 -3.86 6.44 4.52
CA ILE A 286 -2.99 5.60 3.68
C ILE A 286 -3.78 4.45 3.04
N GLY A 287 -4.82 3.95 3.71
CA GLY A 287 -5.64 2.82 3.24
C GLY A 287 -6.96 3.26 2.60
N TYR A 288 -7.53 2.34 1.84
CA TYR A 288 -8.89 2.51 1.35
C TYR A 288 -9.91 2.31 2.48
N ASN A 289 -10.80 3.26 2.63
CA ASN A 289 -11.91 3.20 3.57
C ASN A 289 -13.20 2.93 2.80
N GLU A 290 -13.73 1.71 2.87
CA GLU A 290 -15.01 1.35 2.26
C GLU A 290 -16.14 2.21 2.84
N PRO A 291 -16.96 2.93 2.03
CA PRO A 291 -17.99 3.83 2.54
C PRO A 291 -18.97 3.18 3.49
N LYS A 292 -19.35 1.92 3.25
CA LYS A 292 -20.27 1.16 4.13
C LYS A 292 -19.64 0.90 5.51
N VAL A 293 -18.36 0.61 5.55
CA VAL A 293 -17.61 0.37 6.79
C VAL A 293 -17.42 1.67 7.57
N VAL A 294 -17.14 2.76 6.87
CA VAL A 294 -17.08 4.11 7.47
C VAL A 294 -18.43 4.50 8.06
N GLN A 295 -19.52 4.29 7.33
CA GLN A 295 -20.88 4.55 7.80
C GLN A 295 -21.24 3.71 9.03
N SER A 296 -20.89 2.42 9.02
CA SER A 296 -21.05 1.52 10.17
C SER A 296 -20.33 2.04 11.41
N ARG A 297 -19.09 2.46 11.24
CA ARG A 297 -18.27 3.01 12.32
C ARG A 297 -18.85 4.31 12.85
N LEU A 298 -19.20 5.25 11.97
CA LEU A 298 -19.79 6.53 12.36
C LEU A 298 -21.11 6.35 13.09
N LEU A 299 -21.97 5.43 12.62
CA LEU A 299 -23.22 5.09 13.31
C LEU A 299 -22.96 4.52 14.71
N TYR A 300 -21.99 3.63 14.83
CA TYR A 300 -21.58 3.10 16.12
C TYR A 300 -21.02 4.19 17.05
N GLU A 301 -20.16 5.08 16.55
CA GLU A 301 -19.59 6.20 17.31
C GLU A 301 -20.67 7.21 17.74
N GLU A 302 -21.63 7.52 16.87
CA GLU A 302 -22.76 8.41 17.15
C GLU A 302 -23.70 7.83 18.23
N LYS A 303 -24.06 6.56 18.07
CA LYS A 303 -24.99 5.87 18.97
C LYS A 303 -24.33 5.46 20.29
N ASN A 304 -23.03 5.21 20.29
CA ASN A 304 -22.24 5.01 21.48
C ASN A 304 -21.75 6.37 21.99
N SER A 305 -22.59 7.06 22.79
CA SER A 305 -22.34 8.41 23.29
C SER A 305 -21.06 8.55 24.14
N LYS A 306 -20.40 7.45 24.49
CA LYS A 306 -19.10 7.37 25.12
C LYS A 306 -17.98 7.03 24.11
N GLY A 307 -18.27 7.08 22.82
CA GLY A 307 -17.44 6.69 21.70
C GLY A 307 -16.05 7.31 21.71
N LEU A 308 -15.16 6.62 22.39
CA LEU A 308 -13.75 6.99 22.54
C LEU A 308 -12.93 5.93 21.85
N ALA A 309 -11.87 6.37 21.20
CA ALA A 309 -10.83 5.46 20.75
C ALA A 309 -10.29 4.72 21.98
N THR A 310 -10.68 3.46 22.15
CA THR A 310 -10.21 2.62 23.25
C THR A 310 -8.76 2.25 23.03
N GLN A 311 -7.89 2.65 23.94
CA GLN A 311 -6.50 2.22 23.97
C GLN A 311 -6.37 1.11 25.02
N TYR A 312 -5.67 0.06 24.66
CA TYR A 312 -5.34 -1.02 25.58
C TYR A 312 -3.88 -0.91 25.98
N TYR A 313 -3.61 -1.03 27.27
CA TYR A 313 -2.25 -1.20 27.79
C TYR A 313 -2.16 -2.53 28.53
N ALA A 314 -1.01 -3.13 28.52
CA ALA A 314 -0.73 -4.36 29.26
C ALA A 314 0.54 -4.17 30.08
N ALA A 315 0.44 -4.40 31.38
CA ALA A 315 1.60 -4.59 32.24
C ALA A 315 2.02 -6.05 32.16
N THR A 316 3.25 -6.33 31.74
CA THR A 316 3.78 -7.69 31.56
C THR A 316 4.93 -7.92 32.49
N SER A 317 4.94 -9.11 33.16
CA SER A 317 6.06 -9.64 33.93
C SER A 317 6.00 -11.16 33.88
N GLU A 318 7.08 -11.84 34.24
CA GLU A 318 7.10 -13.30 34.45
C GLU A 318 6.34 -13.71 35.71
N ASP A 319 6.22 -12.79 36.69
CA ASP A 319 5.45 -12.99 37.92
C ASP A 319 4.16 -12.16 37.90
N LEU A 320 3.05 -12.78 38.33
CA LEU A 320 1.75 -12.13 38.41
C LEU A 320 1.71 -10.98 39.40
N ASP A 321 2.33 -11.17 40.57
CA ASP A 321 2.32 -10.14 41.62
C ASP A 321 3.08 -8.90 41.18
N GLU A 322 4.18 -9.05 40.45
CA GLU A 322 4.94 -7.97 39.86
C GLU A 322 4.15 -7.26 38.74
N ALA A 323 3.47 -8.01 37.86
CA ALA A 323 2.62 -7.45 36.82
C ALA A 323 1.46 -6.63 37.43
N LEU A 324 0.90 -7.06 38.54
CA LEU A 324 -0.14 -6.33 39.26
C LEU A 324 0.40 -5.07 39.93
N GLU A 325 1.64 -5.09 40.42
CA GLU A 325 2.30 -3.90 41.00
C GLU A 325 2.57 -2.85 39.90
N TYR A 326 3.08 -3.26 38.74
CA TYR A 326 3.23 -2.36 37.59
C TYR A 326 1.88 -1.78 37.14
N ASN A 327 0.83 -2.59 37.11
CA ASN A 327 -0.50 -2.10 36.80
C ASN A 327 -1.01 -1.08 37.79
N LYS A 328 -0.77 -1.26 39.10
CA LYS A 328 -1.11 -0.26 40.15
C LYS A 328 -0.36 1.05 39.94
N ALA A 329 0.92 0.99 39.59
CA ALA A 329 1.71 2.19 39.34
C ALA A 329 1.17 3.00 38.14
N ILE A 330 0.75 2.31 37.06
CA ILE A 330 0.17 2.94 35.89
C ILE A 330 -1.18 3.61 36.23
N ILE A 331 -2.00 3.02 37.09
CA ILE A 331 -3.31 3.57 37.49
C ILE A 331 -3.16 4.98 38.08
N ALA A 332 -2.15 5.21 38.89
CA ALA A 332 -1.91 6.55 39.48
C ALA A 332 -1.66 7.60 38.38
N THR A 333 -0.93 7.23 37.33
CA THR A 333 -0.71 8.10 36.17
C THR A 333 -2.00 8.31 35.35
N LEU A 334 -2.82 7.28 35.18
CA LEU A 334 -4.09 7.39 34.50
C LEU A 334 -5.10 8.27 35.26
N ASP A 335 -5.10 8.19 36.56
CA ASP A 335 -5.92 9.08 37.43
C ASP A 335 -5.51 10.56 37.24
N SER A 336 -4.22 10.87 37.16
CA SER A 336 -3.76 12.24 36.91
C SER A 336 -4.14 12.74 35.52
N LEU A 337 -3.96 11.90 34.45
CA LEU A 337 -4.34 12.23 33.07
C LEU A 337 -5.85 12.44 32.93
N GLN A 338 -6.66 11.72 33.71
CA GLN A 338 -8.11 11.92 33.74
C GLN A 338 -8.46 13.26 34.42
N GLN A 339 -7.79 13.61 35.50
CA GLN A 339 -7.99 14.91 36.18
C GLN A 339 -7.59 16.09 35.29
N GLU A 340 -6.54 15.96 34.51
CA GLU A 340 -6.10 16.94 33.51
C GLU A 340 -7.00 17.03 32.29
N GLY A 341 -8.01 16.15 32.16
CA GLY A 341 -8.93 16.13 31.01
C GLY A 341 -8.34 15.53 29.72
N ILE A 342 -7.15 14.96 29.77
CA ILE A 342 -6.50 14.28 28.65
C ILE A 342 -7.18 12.93 28.41
N LEU A 343 -7.55 12.22 29.49
CA LEU A 343 -8.35 11.01 29.43
C LEU A 343 -9.78 11.31 29.88
N LYS A 344 -10.74 10.89 29.07
CA LYS A 344 -12.15 11.03 29.42
C LYS A 344 -12.61 9.96 30.42
N GLN A 345 -12.17 8.73 30.19
CA GLN A 345 -12.49 7.58 31.02
C GLN A 345 -11.46 6.47 30.82
N TYR A 346 -11.16 5.72 31.87
CA TYR A 346 -10.40 4.47 31.77
C TYR A 346 -11.03 3.39 32.64
N SER A 347 -10.78 2.10 32.33
CA SER A 347 -11.29 0.96 33.08
C SER A 347 -10.19 0.35 33.95
N LYS A 348 -10.45 0.18 35.24
CA LYS A 348 -9.54 -0.49 36.17
C LYS A 348 -9.82 -2.01 36.10
N ILE A 349 -9.12 -2.72 35.22
CA ILE A 349 -9.33 -4.16 35.02
C ILE A 349 -8.63 -5.01 36.10
N PHE A 350 -8.79 -4.66 37.35
CA PHE A 350 -8.24 -5.45 38.44
C PHE A 350 -8.97 -6.78 38.68
N LEU A 351 -10.25 -6.84 38.34
CA LEU A 351 -11.10 -8.00 38.66
C LEU A 351 -11.01 -9.15 37.67
N ILE A 352 -10.64 -8.88 36.41
CA ILE A 352 -10.79 -9.87 35.33
C ILE A 352 -9.63 -10.84 35.28
N LEU A 353 -8.40 -10.38 35.50
CA LEU A 353 -7.24 -11.28 35.55
C LEU A 353 -7.31 -12.24 36.73
N SER A 354 -7.77 -11.81 37.91
CA SER A 354 -7.96 -12.69 39.08
C SER A 354 -9.00 -13.78 38.81
N ILE A 355 -10.09 -13.49 38.08
CA ILE A 355 -11.13 -14.46 37.75
C ILE A 355 -10.69 -15.41 36.64
N MET A 356 -9.95 -14.93 35.63
CA MET A 356 -9.40 -15.80 34.57
C MET A 356 -8.37 -16.79 35.07
N ILE A 357 -7.53 -16.43 36.03
CA ILE A 357 -6.52 -17.34 36.62
C ILE A 357 -7.17 -18.38 37.51
N ILE A 358 -8.23 -18.07 38.27
CA ILE A 358 -8.99 -19.06 39.06
C ILE A 358 -9.69 -20.07 38.14
N LEU A 359 -10.13 -19.67 36.96
CA LEU A 359 -10.74 -20.59 35.98
C LEU A 359 -9.73 -21.46 35.19
N PHE A 360 -8.45 -21.06 35.12
CA PHE A 360 -7.39 -21.89 34.53
C PHE A 360 -6.76 -22.90 35.47
N LEU A 361 -7.02 -22.75 36.79
CA LEU A 361 -6.51 -23.67 37.85
C LEU A 361 -7.58 -24.64 38.38
N LEU A 362 -8.80 -24.60 37.86
CA LEU A 362 -9.87 -25.57 38.07
C LEU A 362 -10.14 -26.37 36.76
#